data_2cab4b17c4b169deb88036387278d015
#
_entry.id   2cab4b17c4b169deb88036387278d015
#
_cell.length_a   1.000
_cell.length_b   1.000
_cell.length_c   1.000
_cell.angle_alpha   90.00
_cell.angle_beta   90.00
_cell.angle_gamma   90.00
#
_symmetry.space_group_name_H-M   'P 1'
#
loop_
_entity.id
_entity.type
_entity.pdbx_description
1 polymer ?
#
loop_
_entity_poly.entity_id
_entity_poly.type
_entity_poly.pdbx_seq_one_letter_code
_entity_poly.pdbx_strand_id
1 'polypeptide(L)'
;KRVAREAAVLLYTSQEKEYKQAKKQAVETLGIRVLPSNLEVAEELDKIAEEKEGFSRRELLLRMRKEALQIMEALKDFNPRLVGSVWRGTVHQNSDIDIFTFSQDPKLILDRLQKYGYKVTSSEWCSVTKKGKKDSSFHSHFILSSGDEAEVVVRDPEKLGRLERCEIY
;
A
#
# COMPACT_ATOMS: atom_id res chain seq x y z
N LYS A 1 -7.53 22.71 1.61
CA LYS A 1 -8.43 21.90 2.45
C LYS A 1 -9.58 21.25 1.66
N ARG A 2 -10.41 22.02 0.88
CA ARG A 2 -11.53 21.44 0.09
C ARG A 2 -11.04 20.41 -0.93
N VAL A 3 -9.99 20.70 -1.70
CA VAL A 3 -9.40 19.78 -2.67
C VAL A 3 -8.82 18.53 -1.99
N ALA A 4 -8.18 18.71 -0.82
CA ALA A 4 -7.64 17.56 -0.07
C ALA A 4 -8.75 16.61 0.41
N ARG A 5 -9.88 17.16 0.90
CA ARG A 5 -11.03 16.35 1.33
C ARG A 5 -11.71 15.65 0.14
N GLU A 6 -11.86 16.31 -1.00
CA GLU A 6 -12.40 15.68 -2.22
C GLU A 6 -11.51 14.54 -2.71
N ALA A 7 -10.19 14.78 -2.78
CA ALA A 7 -9.24 13.72 -3.13
C ALA A 7 -9.29 12.54 -2.14
N ALA A 8 -9.45 12.84 -0.86
CA ALA A 8 -9.58 11.80 0.18
C ALA A 8 -10.89 11.00 0.02
N VAL A 9 -12.00 11.63 -0.37
CA VAL A 9 -13.26 10.92 -0.69
C VAL A 9 -13.07 9.96 -1.85
N LEU A 10 -12.40 10.40 -2.92
CA LEU A 10 -12.11 9.55 -4.09
C LEU A 10 -11.28 8.32 -3.73
N LEU A 11 -10.27 8.48 -2.86
CA LEU A 11 -9.47 7.37 -2.34
C LEU A 11 -10.30 6.46 -1.42
N TYR A 12 -11.08 7.02 -0.51
CA TYR A 12 -11.89 6.26 0.44
C TYR A 12 -12.96 5.40 -0.27
N THR A 13 -13.56 5.93 -1.34
CA THR A 13 -14.58 5.23 -2.12
C THR A 13 -14.01 4.34 -3.23
N SER A 14 -12.69 4.19 -3.30
CA SER A 14 -11.98 3.42 -4.34
C SER A 14 -12.26 3.86 -5.79
N GLN A 15 -12.74 5.10 -5.97
CA GLN A 15 -12.86 5.70 -7.31
C GLN A 15 -11.48 6.00 -7.90
N GLU A 16 -10.51 6.30 -7.02
CA GLU A 16 -9.10 6.43 -7.36
C GLU A 16 -8.26 5.60 -6.36
N LYS A 17 -7.17 5.02 -6.84
CA LYS A 17 -6.24 4.23 -6.01
C LYS A 17 -4.98 5.01 -5.65
N GLU A 18 -4.59 5.98 -6.46
CA GLU A 18 -3.37 6.74 -6.28
C GLU A 18 -3.63 8.21 -5.89
N TYR A 19 -2.84 8.69 -4.95
CA TYR A 19 -2.90 10.08 -4.47
C TYR A 19 -2.79 11.11 -5.61
N LYS A 20 -1.91 10.85 -6.58
CA LYS A 20 -1.70 11.75 -7.72
C LYS A 20 -2.96 11.90 -8.56
N GLN A 21 -3.63 10.80 -8.87
CA GLN A 21 -4.85 10.80 -9.68
C GLN A 21 -6.02 11.42 -8.90
N ALA A 22 -6.22 11.01 -7.66
CA ALA A 22 -7.24 11.57 -6.79
C ALA A 22 -7.12 13.10 -6.64
N LYS A 23 -5.91 13.61 -6.44
CA LYS A 23 -5.68 15.08 -6.38
C LYS A 23 -6.00 15.78 -7.68
N LYS A 24 -5.61 15.18 -8.82
CA LYS A 24 -5.89 15.77 -10.15
C LYS A 24 -7.38 15.84 -10.41
N GLN A 25 -8.10 14.75 -10.18
CA GLN A 25 -9.55 14.70 -10.36
C GLN A 25 -10.28 15.67 -9.40
N ALA A 26 -9.85 15.75 -8.15
CA ALA A 26 -10.43 16.69 -7.18
C ALA A 26 -10.26 18.18 -7.60
N VAL A 27 -9.11 18.52 -8.18
CA VAL A 27 -8.84 19.85 -8.75
C VAL A 27 -9.79 20.14 -9.91
N GLU A 28 -9.95 19.18 -10.82
CA GLU A 28 -10.83 19.31 -11.99
C GLU A 28 -12.31 19.48 -11.55
N THR A 29 -12.76 18.63 -10.63
CA THR A 29 -14.15 18.66 -10.11
C THR A 29 -14.49 19.99 -9.43
N LEU A 30 -13.56 20.52 -8.64
CA LEU A 30 -13.80 21.75 -7.87
C LEU A 30 -13.43 23.04 -8.60
N GLY A 31 -12.77 22.97 -9.75
CA GLY A 31 -12.27 24.12 -10.49
C GLY A 31 -11.20 24.93 -9.74
N ILE A 32 -10.51 24.32 -8.78
CA ILE A 32 -9.50 24.97 -7.92
C ILE A 32 -8.11 24.55 -8.37
N ARG A 33 -7.26 25.49 -8.79
CA ARG A 33 -5.93 25.17 -9.37
C ARG A 33 -4.81 24.87 -8.37
N VAL A 34 -5.13 24.64 -7.09
CA VAL A 34 -4.13 24.36 -6.05
C VAL A 34 -4.14 22.89 -5.68
N LEU A 35 -3.03 22.21 -5.94
CA LEU A 35 -2.84 20.79 -5.56
C LEU A 35 -2.43 20.71 -4.08
N PRO A 36 -3.14 19.91 -3.26
CA PRO A 36 -2.72 19.61 -1.90
C PRO A 36 -1.48 18.69 -1.89
N SER A 37 -0.75 18.70 -0.78
CA SER A 37 0.29 17.69 -0.50
C SER A 37 -0.34 16.29 -0.27
N ASN A 38 0.47 15.25 -0.34
CA ASN A 38 -0.01 13.91 0.02
C ASN A 38 -0.40 13.84 1.50
N LEU A 39 0.33 14.53 2.36
CA LEU A 39 0.03 14.61 3.80
C LEU A 39 -1.36 15.21 4.06
N GLU A 40 -1.70 16.35 3.44
CA GLU A 40 -3.02 16.98 3.60
C GLU A 40 -4.15 16.04 3.16
N VAL A 41 -3.95 15.27 2.09
CA VAL A 41 -4.94 14.27 1.63
C VAL A 41 -5.02 13.11 2.60
N ALA A 42 -3.88 12.60 3.09
CA ALA A 42 -3.85 11.49 4.04
C ALA A 42 -4.53 11.85 5.37
N GLU A 43 -4.33 13.07 5.87
CA GLU A 43 -5.01 13.56 7.08
C GLU A 43 -6.53 13.66 6.91
N GLU A 44 -7.00 14.10 5.75
CA GLU A 44 -8.44 14.12 5.46
C GLU A 44 -9.00 12.71 5.24
N LEU A 45 -8.24 11.80 4.62
CA LEU A 45 -8.62 10.40 4.47
C LEU A 45 -8.77 9.70 5.82
N ASP A 46 -7.83 9.94 6.72
CA ASP A 46 -7.87 9.39 8.09
C ASP A 46 -9.10 9.88 8.88
N LYS A 47 -9.44 11.17 8.76
CA LYS A 47 -10.66 11.72 9.35
C LYS A 47 -11.93 11.09 8.79
N ILE A 48 -12.02 10.91 7.46
CA ILE A 48 -13.17 10.29 6.81
C ILE A 48 -13.31 8.84 7.30
N ALA A 49 -12.22 8.09 7.36
CA ALA A 49 -12.23 6.72 7.85
C ALA A 49 -12.67 6.65 9.32
N GLU A 50 -12.20 7.56 10.18
CA GLU A 50 -12.64 7.62 11.58
C GLU A 50 -14.12 7.98 11.71
N GLU A 51 -14.61 8.96 10.93
CA GLU A 51 -16.02 9.38 10.90
C GLU A 51 -16.96 8.23 10.43
N LYS A 52 -16.49 7.38 9.50
CA LYS A 52 -17.29 6.34 8.86
C LYS A 52 -17.22 4.99 9.55
N GLU A 53 -16.05 4.60 10.02
CA GLU A 53 -15.75 3.24 10.47
C GLU A 53 -15.59 3.14 12.00
N GLY A 54 -15.13 4.22 12.66
CA GLY A 54 -15.03 4.30 14.11
C GLY A 54 -14.27 3.10 14.73
N PHE A 55 -14.92 2.38 15.66
CA PHE A 55 -14.30 1.28 16.40
C PHE A 55 -13.87 0.10 15.49
N SER A 56 -14.60 -0.16 14.42
CA SER A 56 -14.27 -1.28 13.49
C SER A 56 -12.89 -1.12 12.83
N ARG A 57 -12.39 0.11 12.69
CA ARG A 57 -11.03 0.39 12.22
C ARG A 57 -9.93 -0.23 13.08
N ARG A 58 -10.11 -0.23 14.40
CA ARG A 58 -9.12 -0.82 15.32
C ARG A 58 -9.08 -2.34 15.18
N GLU A 59 -10.24 -2.95 15.03
CA GLU A 59 -10.35 -4.39 14.80
C GLU A 59 -9.74 -4.78 13.46
N LEU A 60 -10.01 -4.01 12.40
CA LEU A 60 -9.41 -4.17 11.09
C LEU A 60 -7.88 -4.08 11.18
N LEU A 61 -7.33 -3.04 11.81
CA LEU A 61 -5.89 -2.85 11.96
C LEU A 61 -5.23 -4.02 12.70
N LEU A 62 -5.84 -4.49 13.79
CA LEU A 62 -5.31 -5.62 14.55
C LEU A 62 -5.30 -6.90 13.74
N ARG A 63 -6.36 -7.17 12.98
CA ARG A 63 -6.46 -8.32 12.08
C ARG A 63 -5.38 -8.24 11.00
N MET A 64 -5.31 -7.14 10.27
CA MET A 64 -4.34 -6.95 9.18
C MET A 64 -2.89 -7.04 9.67
N ARG A 65 -2.58 -6.54 10.87
CA ARG A 65 -1.23 -6.68 11.47
C ARG A 65 -0.88 -8.13 11.83
N LYS A 66 -1.86 -8.91 12.32
CA LYS A 66 -1.65 -10.35 12.57
C LYS A 66 -1.40 -11.10 11.27
N GLU A 67 -2.15 -10.82 10.24
CA GLU A 67 -1.97 -11.42 8.91
C GLU A 67 -0.64 -11.00 8.27
N ALA A 68 -0.30 -9.72 8.36
CA ALA A 68 1.01 -9.22 7.92
C ALA A 68 2.16 -9.96 8.60
N LEU A 69 2.07 -10.18 9.91
CA LEU A 69 3.08 -10.93 10.66
C LEU A 69 3.22 -12.36 10.15
N GLN A 70 2.12 -13.05 9.85
CA GLN A 70 2.14 -14.41 9.30
C GLN A 70 2.81 -14.45 7.92
N ILE A 71 2.52 -13.48 7.05
CA ILE A 71 3.17 -13.37 5.74
C ILE A 71 4.67 -13.08 5.91
N MET A 72 5.02 -12.17 6.80
CA MET A 72 6.43 -11.82 7.07
C MET A 72 7.21 -13.00 7.64
N GLU A 73 6.62 -13.81 8.52
CA GLU A 73 7.24 -15.04 9.02
C GLU A 73 7.49 -16.06 7.90
N ALA A 74 6.54 -16.23 6.98
CA ALA A 74 6.72 -17.09 5.81
C ALA A 74 7.87 -16.61 4.92
N LEU A 75 8.10 -15.30 4.86
CA LEU A 75 9.09 -14.63 4.01
C LEU A 75 10.35 -14.18 4.78
N LYS A 76 10.58 -14.65 6.02
CA LYS A 76 11.64 -14.15 6.92
C LYS A 76 13.05 -14.14 6.30
N ASP A 77 13.36 -15.12 5.44
CA ASP A 77 14.67 -15.22 4.77
C ASP A 77 14.88 -14.14 3.69
N PHE A 78 13.84 -13.37 3.34
CA PHE A 78 13.86 -12.35 2.31
C PHE A 78 13.73 -10.92 2.87
N ASN A 79 14.09 -10.73 4.14
CA ASN A 79 14.09 -9.44 4.83
C ASN A 79 12.77 -8.65 4.69
N PRO A 80 11.61 -9.23 5.05
CA PRO A 80 10.32 -8.59 4.84
C PRO A 80 10.18 -7.31 5.67
N ARG A 81 9.54 -6.30 5.08
CA ARG A 81 9.25 -5.02 5.74
C ARG A 81 7.80 -4.65 5.50
N LEU A 82 7.04 -4.51 6.57
CA LEU A 82 5.69 -3.96 6.51
C LEU A 82 5.76 -2.47 6.19
N VAL A 83 4.98 -2.03 5.21
CA VAL A 83 4.87 -0.63 4.77
C VAL A 83 3.41 -0.22 4.63
N GLY A 84 3.12 0.93 4.09
CA GLY A 84 1.76 1.34 3.77
C GLY A 84 0.89 1.69 4.99
N SER A 85 -0.42 1.61 4.81
CA SER A 85 -1.42 2.04 5.80
C SER A 85 -1.43 1.16 7.05
N VAL A 86 -1.20 -0.13 6.92
CA VAL A 86 -1.17 -1.10 8.03
C VAL A 86 0.00 -0.81 8.97
N TRP A 87 1.18 -0.48 8.42
CA TRP A 87 2.32 -0.07 9.20
C TRP A 87 2.07 1.26 9.92
N ARG A 88 1.54 2.26 9.23
CA ARG A 88 1.24 3.58 9.80
C ARG A 88 0.08 3.57 10.79
N GLY A 89 -0.81 2.58 10.74
CA GLY A 89 -2.04 2.54 11.54
C GLY A 89 -3.18 3.37 10.94
N THR A 90 -3.09 3.77 9.67
CA THR A 90 -4.08 4.61 8.97
C THR A 90 -4.97 3.80 8.02
N VAL A 91 -5.36 2.59 8.43
CA VAL A 91 -6.21 1.70 7.63
C VAL A 91 -7.64 2.22 7.48
N HIS A 92 -8.30 1.82 6.43
CA HIS A 92 -9.73 1.94 6.18
C HIS A 92 -10.22 0.67 5.44
N GLN A 93 -11.51 0.53 5.25
CA GLN A 93 -12.15 -0.67 4.69
C GLN A 93 -11.56 -1.18 3.36
N ASN A 94 -10.91 -0.29 2.58
CA ASN A 94 -10.31 -0.63 1.29
C ASN A 94 -8.77 -0.63 1.36
N SER A 95 -8.18 -0.68 2.56
CA SER A 95 -6.73 -0.82 2.70
C SER A 95 -6.28 -2.24 2.41
N ASP A 96 -5.08 -2.38 1.89
CA ASP A 96 -4.36 -3.63 1.69
C ASP A 96 -3.15 -3.74 2.63
N ILE A 97 -2.57 -4.93 2.69
CA ILE A 97 -1.35 -5.21 3.45
C ILE A 97 -0.16 -5.13 2.48
N ASP A 98 0.69 -4.13 2.64
CA ASP A 98 1.86 -3.91 1.80
C ASP A 98 3.13 -4.43 2.47
N ILE A 99 3.85 -5.34 1.81
CA ILE A 99 5.10 -5.90 2.32
C ILE A 99 6.19 -5.82 1.24
N PHE A 100 7.30 -5.17 1.56
CA PHE A 100 8.51 -5.22 0.74
C PHE A 100 9.35 -6.44 1.11
N THR A 101 9.92 -7.10 0.11
CA THR A 101 10.89 -8.19 0.23
C THR A 101 12.05 -7.95 -0.71
N PHE A 102 13.16 -8.66 -0.50
CA PHE A 102 14.39 -8.44 -1.27
C PHE A 102 14.90 -9.78 -1.82
N SER A 103 14.90 -9.89 -3.14
CA SER A 103 15.44 -11.04 -3.87
C SER A 103 15.80 -10.63 -5.30
N GLN A 104 16.84 -11.22 -5.86
CA GLN A 104 17.13 -11.11 -7.30
C GLN A 104 16.20 -11.99 -8.14
N ASP A 105 15.66 -13.05 -7.54
CA ASP A 105 14.72 -13.99 -8.18
C ASP A 105 13.35 -13.93 -7.51
N PRO A 106 12.36 -13.25 -8.10
CA PRO A 106 11.00 -13.20 -7.58
C PRO A 106 10.31 -14.57 -7.48
N LYS A 107 10.74 -15.54 -8.27
CA LYS A 107 10.18 -16.90 -8.23
C LYS A 107 10.34 -17.54 -6.85
N LEU A 108 11.48 -17.29 -6.18
CA LEU A 108 11.70 -17.79 -4.82
C LEU A 108 10.64 -17.29 -3.83
N ILE A 109 10.18 -16.04 -4.00
CA ILE A 109 9.13 -15.46 -3.17
C ILE A 109 7.78 -16.12 -3.50
N LEU A 110 7.45 -16.29 -4.79
CA LEU A 110 6.21 -16.94 -5.21
C LEU A 110 6.14 -18.38 -4.71
N ASP A 111 7.21 -19.16 -4.88
CA ASP A 111 7.30 -20.55 -4.41
C ASP A 111 7.13 -20.62 -2.87
N ARG A 112 7.70 -19.66 -2.15
CA ARG A 112 7.58 -19.59 -0.70
C ARG A 112 6.14 -19.25 -0.28
N LEU A 113 5.50 -18.27 -0.90
CA LEU A 113 4.10 -17.91 -0.65
C LEU A 113 3.19 -19.11 -0.91
N GLN A 114 3.38 -19.79 -2.04
CA GLN A 114 2.60 -20.98 -2.39
C GLN A 114 2.80 -22.13 -1.37
N LYS A 115 4.02 -22.36 -0.91
CA LYS A 115 4.33 -23.37 0.11
C LYS A 115 3.58 -23.11 1.43
N TYR A 116 3.36 -21.87 1.78
CA TYR A 116 2.60 -21.46 2.97
C TYR A 116 1.10 -21.31 2.71
N GLY A 117 0.61 -21.70 1.52
CA GLY A 117 -0.81 -21.74 1.19
C GLY A 117 -1.39 -20.44 0.66
N TYR A 118 -0.56 -19.41 0.41
CA TYR A 118 -1.01 -18.17 -0.22
C TYR A 118 -1.19 -18.37 -1.72
N LYS A 119 -2.37 -18.04 -2.23
CA LYS A 119 -2.69 -18.14 -3.66
C LYS A 119 -2.54 -16.77 -4.32
N VAL A 120 -1.42 -16.57 -5.00
CA VAL A 120 -1.19 -15.35 -5.78
C VAL A 120 -2.21 -15.27 -6.92
N THR A 121 -2.99 -14.20 -6.96
CA THR A 121 -4.05 -13.95 -7.94
C THR A 121 -3.53 -13.24 -9.18
N SER A 122 -2.56 -12.36 -9.00
CA SER A 122 -1.87 -11.66 -10.10
C SER A 122 -0.46 -11.30 -9.72
N SER A 123 0.39 -11.16 -10.72
CA SER A 123 1.77 -10.67 -10.53
C SER A 123 2.23 -9.93 -11.78
N GLU A 124 3.02 -8.87 -11.57
CA GLU A 124 3.53 -8.03 -12.65
C GLU A 124 4.86 -7.37 -12.32
N TRP A 125 5.60 -7.01 -13.36
CA TRP A 125 6.78 -6.16 -13.25
C TRP A 125 6.38 -4.70 -13.37
N CYS A 126 6.71 -3.90 -12.38
CA CYS A 126 6.58 -2.45 -12.42
C CYS A 126 7.96 -1.80 -12.60
N SER A 127 8.04 -0.81 -13.47
CA SER A 127 9.25 -0.03 -13.70
C SER A 127 8.98 1.45 -13.59
N VAL A 128 9.77 2.14 -12.79
CA VAL A 128 9.70 3.59 -12.61
C VAL A 128 11.04 4.20 -12.97
N THR A 129 11.05 5.24 -13.80
CA THR A 129 12.27 5.99 -14.10
C THR A 129 12.31 7.24 -13.22
N LYS A 130 13.25 7.26 -12.27
CA LYS A 130 13.51 8.42 -11.40
C LYS A 130 14.92 8.96 -11.69
N LYS A 131 15.04 10.24 -12.03
CA LYS A 131 16.34 10.90 -12.32
C LYS A 131 17.22 10.12 -13.30
N GLY A 132 16.63 9.61 -14.39
CA GLY A 132 17.35 8.86 -15.44
C GLY A 132 17.74 7.42 -15.05
N LYS A 133 17.47 6.96 -13.84
CA LYS A 133 17.68 5.57 -13.43
C LYS A 133 16.37 4.81 -13.46
N LYS A 134 16.38 3.67 -14.18
CA LYS A 134 15.25 2.75 -14.20
C LYS A 134 15.28 1.92 -12.92
N ASP A 135 14.18 1.94 -12.19
CA ASP A 135 13.95 1.14 -11.01
C ASP A 135 12.83 0.14 -11.30
N SER A 136 13.08 -1.14 -11.08
CA SER A 136 12.11 -2.21 -11.33
C SER A 136 11.83 -2.97 -10.05
N SER A 137 10.57 -3.34 -9.87
CA SER A 137 10.09 -4.19 -8.77
C SER A 137 9.06 -5.18 -9.31
N PHE A 138 8.96 -6.33 -8.66
CA PHE A 138 7.98 -7.35 -9.00
C PHE A 138 6.88 -7.35 -7.94
N HIS A 139 5.64 -7.17 -8.36
CA HIS A 139 4.48 -7.06 -7.50
C HIS A 139 3.65 -8.33 -7.58
N SER A 140 3.23 -8.84 -6.44
CA SER A 140 2.38 -10.04 -6.32
C SER A 140 1.21 -9.76 -5.41
N HIS A 141 -0.01 -9.96 -5.91
CA HIS A 141 -1.26 -9.70 -5.19
C HIS A 141 -1.95 -11.01 -4.84
N PHE A 142 -2.56 -11.08 -3.68
CA PHE A 142 -3.36 -12.21 -3.25
C PHE A 142 -4.42 -11.79 -2.22
N ILE A 143 -5.47 -12.61 -2.09
CA ILE A 143 -6.55 -12.40 -1.15
C ILE A 143 -6.39 -13.43 -0.02
N LEU A 144 -6.44 -12.95 1.21
CA LEU A 144 -6.37 -13.77 2.42
C LEU A 144 -7.72 -14.42 2.72
N SER A 145 -7.72 -15.42 3.61
CA SER A 145 -8.95 -16.11 4.03
C SER A 145 -9.95 -15.18 4.74
N SER A 146 -9.49 -14.11 5.33
CA SER A 146 -10.31 -13.03 5.89
C SER A 146 -11.05 -12.19 4.84
N GLY A 147 -10.61 -12.24 3.59
CA GLY A 147 -11.03 -11.35 2.51
C GLY A 147 -10.14 -10.10 2.36
N ASP A 148 -9.18 -9.86 3.27
CA ASP A 148 -8.24 -8.76 3.15
C ASP A 148 -7.27 -9.01 1.99
N GLU A 149 -6.91 -7.95 1.27
CA GLU A 149 -5.95 -8.01 0.17
C GLU A 149 -4.53 -7.79 0.69
N ALA A 150 -3.56 -8.46 0.07
CA ALA A 150 -2.15 -8.28 0.36
C ALA A 150 -1.33 -8.15 -0.93
N GLU A 151 -0.32 -7.29 -0.88
CA GLU A 151 0.67 -7.09 -1.90
C GLU A 151 2.07 -7.37 -1.35
N VAL A 152 2.82 -8.24 -2.02
CA VAL A 152 4.24 -8.45 -1.76
C VAL A 152 5.04 -7.91 -2.93
N VAL A 153 5.87 -6.91 -2.65
CA VAL A 153 6.74 -6.26 -3.63
C VAL A 153 8.16 -6.77 -3.46
N VAL A 154 8.66 -7.44 -4.50
CA VAL A 154 10.04 -7.94 -4.53
C VAL A 154 10.94 -6.88 -5.14
N ARG A 155 11.97 -6.49 -4.40
CA ARG A 155 12.93 -5.46 -4.75
C ARG A 155 14.34 -6.01 -4.84
N ASP A 156 15.22 -5.30 -5.52
CA ASP A 156 16.63 -5.65 -5.61
C ASP A 156 17.27 -5.65 -4.22
N PRO A 157 18.01 -6.71 -3.82
CA PRO A 157 18.74 -6.78 -2.55
C PRO A 157 19.69 -5.63 -2.28
N GLU A 158 20.25 -4.99 -3.32
CA GLU A 158 21.09 -3.80 -3.17
C GLU A 158 20.37 -2.61 -2.50
N LYS A 159 19.05 -2.63 -2.48
CA LYS A 159 18.23 -1.60 -1.84
C LYS A 159 17.97 -1.87 -0.35
N LEU A 160 18.35 -3.01 0.17
CA LEU A 160 18.07 -3.41 1.55
C LEU A 160 18.60 -2.40 2.59
N GLY A 161 19.77 -1.81 2.34
CA GLY A 161 20.38 -0.79 3.20
C GLY A 161 19.88 0.63 3.00
N ARG A 162 19.00 0.88 2.03
CA ARG A 162 18.51 2.25 1.73
C ARG A 162 17.37 2.63 2.67
N LEU A 163 17.46 3.81 3.25
CA LEU A 163 16.34 4.45 3.92
C LEU A 163 15.37 4.97 2.86
N GLU A 164 14.14 4.49 2.90
CA GLU A 164 13.07 4.98 2.04
C GLU A 164 12.21 5.95 2.83
N ARG A 165 11.94 7.10 2.22
CA ARG A 165 10.97 8.04 2.78
C ARG A 165 9.57 7.56 2.47
N CYS A 166 8.69 7.63 3.46
CA CYS A 166 7.26 7.47 3.24
C CYS A 166 6.78 8.55 2.27
N GLU A 167 5.96 8.18 1.30
CA GLU A 167 5.41 9.14 0.31
C GLU A 167 4.45 10.16 0.93
N ILE A 168 4.02 9.92 2.15
CA ILE A 168 3.05 10.75 2.88
C ILE A 168 3.75 11.69 3.86
N TYR A 169 4.83 11.24 4.53
CA TYR A 169 5.55 11.99 5.56
C TYR A 169 6.96 12.35 5.14
#